data_174180e0076663062764049ba4a5d50a
#
_entry.id   174180e0076663062764049ba4a5d50a
#
_cell.length_a   1.000
_cell.length_b   1.000
_cell.length_c   1.000
_cell.angle_alpha   90.00
_cell.angle_beta   90.00
_cell.angle_gamma   90.00
#
_symmetry.space_group_name_H-M   'P 1'
#
loop_
_entity.id
_entity.type
_entity.pdbx_description
1 polymer ?
#
loop_
_entity_poly.entity_id
_entity_poly.type
_entity_poly.pdbx_seq_one_letter_code
_entity_poly.pdbx_strand_id
1 'polypeptide(L)'
;MTGSYNETLSTTFSKSVRNTISEIKADRSKIVYSDIFPGVAIKRGDGAMNMWSLENGYNNYLATSPTGTATGFGASLLIIDDLIKSALEANNADVLEKHWEWFTNTMLSRLEEGGKIIIVMTRWHSQDLAGRVIEHYTELGAKIRTVIYKAVQEDGTMLCPEILSRQSYERKIAAMGLDIASANYQQEPIDIKGRLYSSFKTYDKLPTDSMGRPLFTQIKNYTDTADTGDDYLCSINYGVYNGEAYILDVLYTKEGMEKTEPETARMLYEGEVNLADIESNNGGRSFARNVERELWERYQSNHCIIRPFHQSENKAARILSNSSWVMNHIYYPVNWKDRWPEYYKAMNSYQKEGRNAHDDAPDATTGIAEKVGSGATFSFD
;
A
#
# COMPACT_ATOMS: atom_id res chain seq x y z
N MET A 1 -2.63 -19.04 -24.37
CA MET A 1 -2.98 -19.16 -22.93
C MET A 1 -2.78 -17.83 -22.24
N THR A 2 -3.69 -17.40 -21.40
CA THR A 2 -3.62 -16.11 -20.69
C THR A 2 -3.66 -16.35 -19.19
N GLY A 3 -2.71 -15.78 -18.44
CA GLY A 3 -2.63 -15.84 -16.99
C GLY A 3 -2.78 -14.46 -16.37
N SER A 4 -3.45 -14.37 -15.21
CA SER A 4 -3.58 -13.14 -14.43
C SER A 4 -3.60 -13.47 -12.94
N TYR A 5 -3.59 -12.46 -12.04
CA TYR A 5 -3.48 -12.72 -10.59
C TYR A 5 -4.60 -13.61 -10.03
N ASN A 6 -5.76 -13.65 -10.68
CA ASN A 6 -6.85 -14.58 -10.34
C ASN A 6 -7.66 -15.00 -11.58
N GLU A 7 -8.47 -16.05 -11.41
CA GLU A 7 -9.31 -16.57 -12.50
C GLU A 7 -10.41 -15.59 -12.94
N THR A 8 -10.92 -14.76 -12.06
CA THR A 8 -11.96 -13.77 -12.41
C THR A 8 -11.45 -12.78 -13.44
N LEU A 9 -10.23 -12.26 -13.26
CA LEU A 9 -9.64 -11.31 -14.21
C LEU A 9 -9.28 -12.00 -15.53
N SER A 10 -8.61 -13.14 -15.49
CA SER A 10 -8.22 -13.88 -16.69
C SER A 10 -9.43 -14.34 -17.52
N THR A 11 -10.52 -14.77 -16.88
CA THR A 11 -11.77 -15.13 -17.56
C THR A 11 -12.51 -13.91 -18.12
N THR A 12 -12.38 -12.73 -17.47
CA THR A 12 -12.94 -11.48 -18.01
C THR A 12 -12.27 -11.10 -19.32
N PHE A 13 -10.95 -11.20 -19.41
CA PHE A 13 -10.22 -10.99 -20.66
C PHE A 13 -10.59 -12.00 -21.72
N SER A 14 -10.64 -13.28 -21.37
CA SER A 14 -11.07 -14.35 -22.27
C SER A 14 -12.45 -14.08 -22.85
N LYS A 15 -13.41 -13.72 -21.99
CA LYS A 15 -14.77 -13.35 -22.39
C LYS A 15 -14.78 -12.15 -23.34
N SER A 16 -13.98 -11.14 -23.07
CA SER A 16 -13.88 -9.94 -23.92
C SER A 16 -13.38 -10.30 -25.32
N VAL A 17 -12.29 -11.06 -25.44
CA VAL A 17 -11.76 -11.53 -26.72
C VAL A 17 -12.79 -12.36 -27.49
N ARG A 18 -13.40 -13.33 -26.80
CA ARG A 18 -14.43 -14.18 -27.40
C ARG A 18 -15.61 -13.36 -27.94
N ASN A 19 -16.10 -12.40 -27.17
CA ASN A 19 -17.21 -11.55 -27.56
C ASN A 19 -16.85 -10.66 -28.75
N THR A 20 -15.62 -10.12 -28.79
CA THR A 20 -15.11 -9.35 -29.94
C THR A 20 -15.09 -10.19 -31.23
N ILE A 21 -14.64 -11.46 -31.15
CA ILE A 21 -14.65 -12.37 -32.31
C ILE A 21 -16.09 -12.66 -32.77
N SER A 22 -17.01 -12.80 -31.80
CA SER A 22 -18.43 -13.15 -32.06
C SER A 22 -19.31 -11.95 -32.37
N GLU A 23 -18.77 -10.73 -32.39
CA GLU A 23 -19.57 -9.52 -32.61
C GLU A 23 -20.21 -9.52 -34.01
N ILE A 24 -21.55 -9.38 -34.04
CA ILE A 24 -22.32 -9.29 -35.28
C ILE A 24 -22.36 -7.82 -35.71
N LYS A 25 -22.11 -7.59 -37.00
CA LYS A 25 -22.17 -6.26 -37.57
C LYS A 25 -23.60 -5.74 -37.62
N ALA A 26 -23.95 -4.92 -36.63
CA ALA A 26 -25.28 -4.28 -36.56
C ALA A 26 -25.35 -2.97 -37.35
N ASP A 27 -24.23 -2.28 -37.51
CA ASP A 27 -24.10 -1.02 -38.26
C ASP A 27 -23.06 -1.17 -39.38
N ARG A 28 -23.41 -0.75 -40.60
CA ARG A 28 -22.51 -0.82 -41.76
C ARG A 28 -21.24 0.02 -41.63
N SER A 29 -21.28 1.10 -40.86
CA SER A 29 -20.13 1.96 -40.60
C SER A 29 -19.15 1.38 -39.55
N LYS A 30 -19.61 0.46 -38.72
CA LYS A 30 -18.77 -0.16 -37.66
C LYS A 30 -17.94 -1.29 -38.26
N ILE A 31 -16.62 -1.23 -38.05
CA ILE A 31 -15.71 -2.34 -38.35
C ILE A 31 -15.78 -3.34 -37.20
N VAL A 32 -16.07 -4.61 -37.51
CA VAL A 32 -16.06 -5.72 -36.55
C VAL A 32 -14.96 -6.72 -36.93
N TYR A 33 -14.66 -7.63 -35.99
CA TYR A 33 -13.55 -8.59 -36.16
C TYR A 33 -13.64 -9.40 -37.47
N SER A 34 -14.83 -9.85 -37.85
CA SER A 34 -15.06 -10.61 -39.07
C SER A 34 -14.83 -9.82 -40.38
N ASP A 35 -14.83 -8.49 -40.33
CA ASP A 35 -14.48 -7.65 -41.49
C ASP A 35 -12.94 -7.72 -41.80
N ILE A 36 -12.13 -7.92 -40.71
CA ILE A 36 -10.68 -7.96 -40.82
C ILE A 36 -10.19 -9.41 -40.98
N PHE A 37 -10.83 -10.35 -40.28
CA PHE A 37 -10.49 -11.75 -40.27
C PHE A 37 -11.70 -12.63 -40.70
N PRO A 38 -12.05 -12.63 -41.98
CA PRO A 38 -13.19 -13.39 -42.47
C PRO A 38 -12.96 -14.90 -42.28
N GLY A 39 -14.00 -15.61 -41.88
CA GLY A 39 -13.94 -17.05 -41.64
C GLY A 39 -13.40 -17.48 -40.26
N VAL A 40 -13.08 -16.53 -39.38
CA VAL A 40 -12.73 -16.82 -37.98
C VAL A 40 -13.99 -16.66 -37.08
N ALA A 41 -14.45 -17.76 -36.51
CA ALA A 41 -15.61 -17.78 -35.63
C ALA A 41 -15.39 -18.71 -34.43
N ILE A 42 -16.10 -18.46 -33.35
CA ILE A 42 -16.11 -19.33 -32.17
C ILE A 42 -16.89 -20.61 -32.50
N LYS A 43 -16.31 -21.75 -32.21
CA LYS A 43 -16.91 -23.06 -32.41
C LYS A 43 -18.21 -23.20 -31.62
N ARG A 44 -19.27 -23.60 -32.31
CA ARG A 44 -20.60 -23.76 -31.71
C ARG A 44 -20.56 -24.81 -30.58
N GLY A 45 -21.05 -24.43 -29.41
CA GLY A 45 -21.07 -25.28 -28.23
C GLY A 45 -19.77 -25.34 -27.43
N ASP A 46 -18.70 -24.65 -27.88
CA ASP A 46 -17.38 -24.62 -27.25
C ASP A 46 -16.95 -23.17 -26.96
N GLY A 47 -17.80 -22.47 -26.20
CA GLY A 47 -17.64 -21.04 -25.91
C GLY A 47 -17.69 -20.76 -24.40
N ALA A 48 -17.05 -21.59 -23.55
CA ALA A 48 -16.94 -21.32 -22.11
C ALA A 48 -16.15 -20.02 -21.86
N MET A 49 -16.27 -19.46 -20.65
CA MET A 49 -15.58 -18.18 -20.34
C MET A 49 -14.07 -18.33 -20.20
N ASN A 50 -13.62 -19.47 -19.68
CA ASN A 50 -12.22 -19.73 -19.39
C ASN A 50 -11.50 -20.53 -20.48
N MET A 51 -12.25 -21.26 -21.33
CA MET A 51 -11.66 -22.08 -22.41
C MET A 51 -12.62 -22.16 -23.58
N TRP A 52 -12.13 -21.93 -24.79
CA TRP A 52 -12.92 -22.00 -26.01
C TRP A 52 -12.06 -22.27 -27.25
N SER A 53 -12.73 -22.72 -28.31
CA SER A 53 -12.10 -23.02 -29.58
C SER A 53 -12.68 -22.22 -30.71
N LEU A 54 -11.89 -22.00 -31.75
CA LEU A 54 -12.34 -21.52 -33.08
C LEU A 54 -12.89 -22.71 -33.88
N GLU A 55 -13.71 -22.45 -34.90
CA GLU A 55 -14.37 -23.49 -35.70
C GLU A 55 -13.41 -24.54 -36.27
N ASN A 56 -12.22 -24.14 -36.72
CA ASN A 56 -11.21 -25.01 -37.25
C ASN A 56 -10.06 -25.30 -36.29
N GLY A 57 -10.28 -25.08 -35.00
CA GLY A 57 -9.27 -25.24 -33.96
C GLY A 57 -9.72 -26.13 -32.82
N TYR A 58 -8.80 -26.32 -31.87
CA TYR A 58 -9.02 -27.06 -30.65
C TYR A 58 -8.31 -26.36 -29.50
N ASN A 59 -9.03 -26.03 -28.44
CA ASN A 59 -8.53 -25.33 -27.24
C ASN A 59 -7.69 -24.07 -27.56
N ASN A 60 -8.21 -23.22 -28.45
CA ASN A 60 -7.44 -22.06 -28.94
C ASN A 60 -7.19 -20.99 -27.84
N TYR A 61 -8.01 -20.97 -26.82
CA TYR A 61 -7.85 -20.06 -25.69
C TYR A 61 -8.07 -20.77 -24.37
N LEU A 62 -7.13 -20.59 -23.43
CA LEU A 62 -7.27 -20.99 -22.02
C LEU A 62 -6.91 -19.81 -21.13
N ALA A 63 -7.81 -19.43 -20.22
CA ALA A 63 -7.59 -18.47 -19.15
C ALA A 63 -7.26 -19.21 -17.85
N THR A 64 -6.21 -18.79 -17.15
CA THR A 64 -5.72 -19.41 -15.90
C THR A 64 -5.19 -18.36 -14.91
N SER A 65 -4.73 -18.79 -13.75
CA SER A 65 -4.10 -17.98 -12.73
C SER A 65 -3.05 -18.81 -11.96
N PRO A 66 -2.23 -18.21 -11.08
CA PRO A 66 -1.29 -18.96 -10.25
C PRO A 66 -1.94 -20.05 -9.36
N THR A 67 -3.22 -19.90 -9.05
CA THR A 67 -3.99 -20.90 -8.30
C THR A 67 -4.86 -21.80 -9.19
N GLY A 68 -4.89 -21.52 -10.50
CA GLY A 68 -5.69 -22.23 -11.47
C GLY A 68 -4.95 -23.42 -12.11
N THR A 69 -5.68 -24.16 -12.95
CA THR A 69 -5.15 -25.35 -13.65
C THR A 69 -4.72 -24.98 -15.07
N ALA A 70 -3.45 -25.22 -15.41
CA ALA A 70 -2.91 -25.13 -16.76
C ALA A 70 -2.31 -26.48 -17.24
N THR A 71 -2.31 -27.48 -16.39
CA THR A 71 -1.72 -28.79 -16.65
C THR A 71 -2.48 -29.52 -17.76
N GLY A 72 -1.75 -30.11 -18.72
CA GLY A 72 -2.34 -30.85 -19.83
C GLY A 72 -2.63 -30.04 -21.09
N PHE A 73 -2.37 -28.71 -21.08
CA PHE A 73 -2.55 -27.84 -22.22
C PHE A 73 -1.21 -27.30 -22.72
N GLY A 74 -0.99 -27.28 -24.04
CA GLY A 74 0.12 -26.58 -24.70
C GLY A 74 -0.29 -25.17 -25.11
N ALA A 75 0.68 -24.31 -25.38
CA ALA A 75 0.43 -22.95 -25.85
C ALA A 75 1.53 -22.45 -26.80
N SER A 76 1.14 -21.95 -27.94
CA SER A 76 2.04 -21.24 -28.86
C SER A 76 2.21 -19.75 -28.50
N LEU A 77 1.31 -19.22 -27.67
CA LEU A 77 1.37 -17.85 -27.10
C LEU A 77 0.95 -17.87 -25.64
N LEU A 78 1.84 -17.41 -24.78
CA LEU A 78 1.55 -17.10 -23.36
C LEU A 78 1.41 -15.59 -23.18
N ILE A 79 0.31 -15.16 -22.62
CA ILE A 79 0.10 -13.77 -22.19
C ILE A 79 -0.09 -13.79 -20.69
N ILE A 80 0.77 -13.09 -19.96
CA ILE A 80 0.68 -12.95 -18.52
C ILE A 80 0.39 -11.48 -18.23
N ASP A 81 -0.75 -11.24 -17.60
CA ASP A 81 -1.27 -9.88 -17.37
C ASP A 81 -1.57 -9.67 -15.90
N ASP A 82 -0.87 -8.69 -15.32
CA ASP A 82 -1.08 -8.12 -13.98
C ASP A 82 -1.19 -9.15 -12.85
N LEU A 83 -0.07 -9.77 -12.48
CA LEU A 83 -0.03 -10.79 -11.41
C LEU A 83 -0.10 -10.22 -9.99
N ILE A 84 0.13 -8.93 -9.81
CA ILE A 84 0.19 -8.27 -8.49
C ILE A 84 -0.98 -7.30 -8.36
N LYS A 85 -1.84 -7.51 -7.36
CA LYS A 85 -3.04 -6.67 -7.15
C LYS A 85 -2.84 -5.50 -6.19
N SER A 86 -1.76 -5.49 -5.41
CA SER A 86 -1.54 -4.46 -4.37
C SER A 86 -0.08 -4.33 -3.95
N ALA A 87 0.26 -3.18 -3.36
CA ALA A 87 1.57 -2.94 -2.76
C ALA A 87 1.93 -3.96 -1.67
N LEU A 88 0.95 -4.46 -0.91
CA LEU A 88 1.17 -5.48 0.11
C LEU A 88 1.67 -6.79 -0.49
N GLU A 89 1.08 -7.23 -1.60
CA GLU A 89 1.56 -8.42 -2.32
C GLU A 89 2.93 -8.20 -2.94
N ALA A 90 3.17 -7.02 -3.52
CA ALA A 90 4.44 -6.65 -4.11
C ALA A 90 5.62 -6.70 -3.13
N ASN A 91 5.36 -6.40 -1.86
CA ASN A 91 6.37 -6.41 -0.79
C ASN A 91 6.48 -7.76 -0.06
N ASN A 92 5.74 -8.78 -0.49
CA ASN A 92 5.80 -10.12 0.08
C ASN A 92 6.70 -11.02 -0.78
N ALA A 93 7.91 -11.31 -0.30
CA ALA A 93 8.87 -12.14 -1.00
C ALA A 93 8.33 -13.54 -1.36
N ASP A 94 7.51 -14.15 -0.50
CA ASP A 94 6.89 -15.46 -0.76
C ASP A 94 5.88 -15.40 -1.92
N VAL A 95 5.16 -14.28 -2.07
CA VAL A 95 4.23 -14.07 -3.18
C VAL A 95 5.00 -13.91 -4.49
N LEU A 96 6.07 -13.10 -4.49
CA LEU A 96 6.93 -12.91 -5.67
C LEU A 96 7.59 -14.23 -6.08
N GLU A 97 8.04 -15.04 -5.09
CA GLU A 97 8.62 -16.36 -5.36
C GLU A 97 7.59 -17.31 -5.95
N LYS A 98 6.38 -17.38 -5.42
CA LYS A 98 5.29 -18.22 -5.98
C LYS A 98 4.92 -17.81 -7.41
N HIS A 99 4.94 -16.52 -7.75
CA HIS A 99 4.73 -16.06 -9.12
C HIS A 99 5.85 -16.52 -10.06
N TRP A 100 7.09 -16.48 -9.58
CA TRP A 100 8.24 -16.97 -10.32
C TRP A 100 8.19 -18.50 -10.54
N GLU A 101 7.92 -19.26 -9.48
CA GLU A 101 7.75 -20.70 -9.55
C GLU A 101 6.59 -21.10 -10.48
N TRP A 102 5.46 -20.41 -10.40
CA TRP A 102 4.35 -20.66 -11.32
C TRP A 102 4.73 -20.37 -12.77
N PHE A 103 5.43 -19.28 -13.03
CA PHE A 103 5.92 -18.96 -14.37
C PHE A 103 6.88 -20.03 -14.87
N THR A 104 7.90 -20.39 -14.11
CA THR A 104 8.96 -21.34 -14.52
C THR A 104 8.46 -22.77 -14.60
N ASN A 105 7.74 -23.24 -13.57
CA ASN A 105 7.37 -24.65 -13.45
C ASN A 105 6.06 -24.97 -14.18
N THR A 106 5.14 -24.01 -14.29
CA THR A 106 3.84 -24.24 -14.91
C THR A 106 3.75 -23.64 -16.30
N MET A 107 3.93 -22.33 -16.44
CA MET A 107 3.68 -21.65 -17.71
C MET A 107 4.72 -21.97 -18.79
N LEU A 108 6.02 -21.90 -18.46
CA LEU A 108 7.08 -22.23 -19.41
C LEU A 108 7.01 -23.67 -19.89
N SER A 109 6.63 -24.62 -19.03
CA SER A 109 6.46 -26.02 -19.42
C SER A 109 5.29 -26.25 -20.40
N ARG A 110 4.42 -25.25 -20.59
CA ARG A 110 3.31 -25.28 -21.56
C ARG A 110 3.66 -24.63 -22.89
N LEU A 111 4.75 -23.85 -22.94
CA LEU A 111 5.16 -23.17 -24.17
C LEU A 111 5.70 -24.19 -25.17
N GLU A 112 5.08 -24.22 -26.32
CA GLU A 112 5.51 -25.07 -27.45
C GLU A 112 6.75 -24.48 -28.15
N GLU A 113 7.47 -25.29 -28.90
CA GLU A 113 8.65 -24.85 -29.64
C GLU A 113 8.30 -23.68 -30.58
N GLY A 114 9.10 -22.63 -30.53
CA GLY A 114 8.86 -21.38 -31.28
C GLY A 114 7.75 -20.48 -30.73
N GLY A 115 7.12 -20.88 -29.64
CA GLY A 115 6.09 -20.09 -28.96
C GLY A 115 6.60 -18.74 -28.45
N LYS A 116 5.69 -17.85 -28.15
CA LYS A 116 5.96 -16.47 -27.71
C LYS A 116 5.42 -16.21 -26.33
N ILE A 117 6.09 -15.34 -25.59
CA ILE A 117 5.66 -14.89 -24.26
C ILE A 117 5.48 -13.36 -24.30
N ILE A 118 4.35 -12.89 -23.78
CA ILE A 118 4.07 -11.48 -23.55
C ILE A 118 3.73 -11.33 -22.08
N ILE A 119 4.47 -10.45 -21.39
CA ILE A 119 4.19 -10.08 -20.00
C ILE A 119 3.78 -8.62 -19.99
N VAL A 120 2.57 -8.35 -19.51
CA VAL A 120 2.01 -7.01 -19.34
C VAL A 120 1.77 -6.82 -17.86
N MET A 121 2.34 -5.80 -17.25
CA MET A 121 2.07 -5.51 -15.87
C MET A 121 2.49 -4.09 -15.47
N THR A 122 1.85 -3.60 -14.45
CA THR A 122 2.34 -2.46 -13.69
C THR A 122 3.53 -2.94 -12.85
N ARG A 123 4.62 -2.18 -12.88
CA ARG A 123 5.80 -2.50 -12.08
C ARG A 123 5.55 -2.13 -10.62
N TRP A 124 5.60 -3.09 -9.73
CA TRP A 124 5.39 -2.89 -8.30
C TRP A 124 6.66 -3.06 -7.48
N HIS A 125 7.58 -3.92 -7.94
CA HIS A 125 8.81 -4.29 -7.25
C HIS A 125 9.87 -4.69 -8.28
N SER A 126 11.17 -4.49 -7.98
CA SER A 126 12.25 -4.92 -8.89
C SER A 126 12.22 -6.42 -9.14
N GLN A 127 11.84 -7.20 -8.13
CA GLN A 127 11.73 -8.65 -8.16
C GLN A 127 10.31 -9.15 -8.54
N ASP A 128 9.46 -8.30 -9.11
CA ASP A 128 8.22 -8.78 -9.73
C ASP A 128 8.52 -9.65 -10.96
N LEU A 129 7.51 -10.34 -11.48
CA LEU A 129 7.74 -11.28 -12.60
C LEU A 129 8.46 -10.63 -13.77
N ALA A 130 8.08 -9.40 -14.17
CA ALA A 130 8.71 -8.72 -15.30
C ALA A 130 10.19 -8.39 -14.99
N GLY A 131 10.50 -7.95 -13.77
CA GLY A 131 11.88 -7.68 -13.34
C GLY A 131 12.75 -8.93 -13.40
N ARG A 132 12.29 -10.02 -12.79
CA ARG A 132 13.02 -11.30 -12.79
C ARG A 132 13.20 -11.87 -14.20
N VAL A 133 12.17 -11.78 -15.04
CA VAL A 133 12.28 -12.23 -16.44
C VAL A 133 13.31 -11.42 -17.22
N ILE A 134 13.31 -10.10 -17.08
CA ILE A 134 14.29 -9.23 -17.73
C ILE A 134 15.71 -9.58 -17.27
N GLU A 135 15.93 -9.69 -15.94
CA GLU A 135 17.23 -10.04 -15.35
C GLU A 135 17.70 -11.40 -15.85
N HIS A 136 16.92 -12.44 -15.62
CA HIS A 136 17.25 -13.83 -15.94
C HIS A 136 17.58 -14.04 -17.43
N TYR A 137 16.73 -13.55 -18.33
CA TYR A 137 16.94 -13.77 -19.76
C TYR A 137 18.02 -12.85 -20.34
N THR A 138 18.28 -11.69 -19.73
CA THR A 138 19.44 -10.85 -20.09
C THR A 138 20.74 -11.55 -19.74
N GLU A 139 20.83 -12.17 -18.56
CA GLU A 139 21.99 -12.98 -18.14
C GLU A 139 22.23 -14.16 -19.08
N LEU A 140 21.17 -14.78 -19.60
CA LEU A 140 21.24 -15.86 -20.58
C LEU A 140 21.54 -15.38 -22.02
N GLY A 141 21.69 -14.07 -22.25
CA GLY A 141 21.92 -13.50 -23.57
C GLY A 141 20.73 -13.60 -24.53
N ALA A 142 19.52 -13.84 -24.01
CA ALA A 142 18.32 -13.93 -24.83
C ALA A 142 17.81 -12.56 -25.29
N LYS A 143 17.20 -12.51 -26.46
CA LYS A 143 16.55 -11.29 -26.98
C LYS A 143 15.23 -11.03 -26.24
N ILE A 144 15.19 -9.98 -25.43
CA ILE A 144 13.95 -9.46 -24.81
C ILE A 144 13.65 -8.10 -25.47
N ARG A 145 12.38 -7.88 -25.81
CA ARG A 145 11.86 -6.57 -26.16
C ARG A 145 11.09 -6.00 -24.96
N THR A 146 11.63 -4.98 -24.33
CA THR A 146 10.96 -4.24 -23.26
C THR A 146 10.32 -2.97 -23.85
N VAL A 147 9.06 -2.72 -23.47
CA VAL A 147 8.32 -1.51 -23.83
C VAL A 147 7.79 -0.91 -22.52
N ILE A 148 8.17 0.32 -22.24
CA ILE A 148 7.82 1.01 -20.98
C ILE A 148 7.02 2.27 -21.33
N TYR A 149 5.84 2.41 -20.72
CA TYR A 149 4.99 3.58 -20.83
C TYR A 149 4.95 4.30 -19.50
N LYS A 150 5.71 5.38 -19.36
CA LYS A 150 5.70 6.26 -18.20
C LYS A 150 4.53 7.23 -18.27
N ALA A 151 3.86 7.53 -17.17
CA ALA A 151 2.77 8.50 -17.16
C ALA A 151 3.26 9.92 -17.47
N VAL A 152 4.43 10.29 -16.92
CA VAL A 152 5.13 11.53 -17.25
C VAL A 152 6.30 11.19 -18.15
N GLN A 153 6.34 11.81 -19.33
CA GLN A 153 7.38 11.63 -20.33
C GLN A 153 8.65 12.43 -19.97
N GLU A 154 9.76 12.18 -20.65
CA GLU A 154 11.04 12.86 -20.41
C GLU A 154 10.98 14.37 -20.62
N ASP A 155 10.12 14.84 -21.53
CA ASP A 155 9.87 16.26 -21.76
C ASP A 155 8.91 16.91 -20.77
N GLY A 156 8.46 16.14 -19.75
CA GLY A 156 7.52 16.58 -18.74
C GLY A 156 6.05 16.57 -19.18
N THR A 157 5.72 16.13 -20.37
CA THR A 157 4.32 15.99 -20.80
C THR A 157 3.68 14.73 -20.22
N MET A 158 2.35 14.67 -20.19
CA MET A 158 1.62 13.45 -19.83
C MET A 158 1.49 12.54 -21.04
N LEU A 159 1.64 11.22 -20.83
CA LEU A 159 1.46 10.21 -21.87
C LEU A 159 0.09 10.30 -22.54
N CYS A 160 -0.96 10.46 -21.75
CA CYS A 160 -2.35 10.56 -22.23
C CYS A 160 -3.12 11.51 -21.32
N PRO A 161 -3.05 12.83 -21.55
CA PRO A 161 -3.65 13.85 -20.69
C PRO A 161 -5.18 13.77 -20.64
N GLU A 162 -5.82 13.19 -21.65
CA GLU A 162 -7.26 12.95 -21.71
C GLU A 162 -7.72 11.88 -20.71
N ILE A 163 -6.86 10.91 -20.38
CA ILE A 163 -7.14 9.84 -19.41
C ILE A 163 -6.62 10.23 -18.03
N LEU A 164 -5.42 10.81 -17.98
CA LEU A 164 -4.76 11.21 -16.75
C LEU A 164 -4.14 12.60 -16.92
N SER A 165 -4.87 13.64 -16.50
CA SER A 165 -4.33 15.00 -16.53
C SER A 165 -3.21 15.17 -15.50
N ARG A 166 -2.34 16.18 -15.69
CA ARG A 166 -1.26 16.51 -14.76
C ARG A 166 -1.80 16.76 -13.35
N GLN A 167 -2.87 17.51 -13.21
CA GLN A 167 -3.48 17.81 -11.93
C GLN A 167 -4.01 16.55 -11.23
N SER A 168 -4.67 15.65 -11.96
CA SER A 168 -5.12 14.37 -11.41
C SER A 168 -3.96 13.47 -10.99
N TYR A 169 -2.89 13.45 -11.79
CA TYR A 169 -1.65 12.74 -11.44
C TYR A 169 -1.06 13.25 -10.12
N GLU A 170 -0.85 14.57 -9.99
CA GLU A 170 -0.29 15.19 -8.79
C GLU A 170 -1.13 14.94 -7.54
N ARG A 171 -2.46 14.99 -7.64
CA ARG A 171 -3.35 14.64 -6.53
C ARG A 171 -3.19 13.16 -6.13
N LYS A 172 -3.08 12.25 -7.09
CA LYS A 172 -2.92 10.81 -6.83
C LYS A 172 -1.58 10.51 -6.17
N ILE A 173 -0.47 11.08 -6.65
CA ILE A 173 0.83 10.87 -6.01
C ILE A 173 0.89 11.46 -4.61
N ALA A 174 0.27 12.59 -4.36
CA ALA A 174 0.17 13.15 -3.01
C ALA A 174 -0.53 12.21 -2.01
N ALA A 175 -1.50 11.43 -2.49
CA ALA A 175 -2.23 10.47 -1.66
C ALA A 175 -1.50 9.13 -1.49
N MET A 176 -0.82 8.62 -2.52
CA MET A 176 -0.24 7.26 -2.50
C MET A 176 1.25 7.21 -2.14
N GLY A 177 1.95 8.35 -2.18
CA GLY A 177 3.38 8.47 -1.93
C GLY A 177 4.27 8.23 -3.16
N LEU A 178 5.52 8.70 -3.05
CA LEU A 178 6.46 8.70 -4.17
C LEU A 178 6.86 7.29 -4.62
N ASP A 179 7.03 6.35 -3.69
CA ASP A 179 7.46 4.99 -4.01
C ASP A 179 6.42 4.26 -4.87
N ILE A 180 5.14 4.30 -4.45
CA ILE A 180 4.04 3.69 -5.20
C ILE A 180 3.83 4.43 -6.53
N ALA A 181 3.96 5.75 -6.54
CA ALA A 181 3.83 6.54 -7.76
C ALA A 181 4.95 6.24 -8.76
N SER A 182 6.21 6.14 -8.30
CA SER A 182 7.35 5.75 -9.14
C SER A 182 7.15 4.36 -9.73
N ALA A 183 6.73 3.40 -8.92
CA ALA A 183 6.45 2.05 -9.38
C ALA A 183 5.31 2.01 -10.42
N ASN A 184 4.13 2.54 -10.07
CA ASN A 184 2.91 2.33 -10.85
C ASN A 184 2.78 3.28 -12.04
N TYR A 185 3.21 4.53 -11.89
CA TYR A 185 3.03 5.52 -12.94
C TYR A 185 4.29 5.73 -13.78
N GLN A 186 5.48 5.58 -13.19
CA GLN A 186 6.72 5.72 -13.93
C GLN A 186 7.36 4.39 -14.31
N GLN A 187 6.82 3.27 -13.84
CA GLN A 187 7.33 1.92 -14.09
C GLN A 187 8.76 1.72 -13.57
N GLU A 188 9.13 2.49 -12.55
CA GLU A 188 10.43 2.47 -11.89
C GLU A 188 10.24 2.05 -10.43
N PRO A 189 10.16 0.74 -10.14
CA PRO A 189 10.07 0.26 -8.76
C PRO A 189 11.33 0.64 -8.01
N ILE A 190 11.15 1.31 -6.89
CA ILE A 190 12.23 1.59 -5.95
C ILE A 190 12.33 0.39 -5.04
N ASP A 191 13.48 -0.29 -5.05
CA ASP A 191 13.72 -1.42 -4.15
C ASP A 191 13.59 -0.97 -2.70
N ILE A 192 12.62 -1.56 -2.05
CA ILE A 192 12.27 -1.27 -0.66
C ILE A 192 13.26 -1.96 0.31
N LYS A 193 14.47 -2.27 -0.11
CA LYS A 193 15.55 -2.65 0.80
C LYS A 193 16.01 -1.41 1.55
N GLY A 194 15.47 -1.23 2.76
CA GLY A 194 15.87 -0.10 3.58
C GLY A 194 14.77 0.42 4.49
N ARG A 195 14.94 1.61 4.99
CA ARG A 195 14.06 2.27 5.96
C ARG A 195 12.67 2.50 5.40
N LEU A 196 11.66 2.26 6.22
CA LEU A 196 10.28 2.52 5.86
C LEU A 196 10.05 4.02 5.63
N TYR A 197 10.56 4.85 6.51
CA TYR A 197 10.42 6.30 6.43
C TYR A 197 11.65 6.92 5.80
N SER A 198 11.52 7.38 4.56
CA SER A 198 12.61 8.00 3.80
C SER A 198 12.86 9.45 4.24
N SER A 199 11.84 10.13 4.77
CA SER A 199 11.91 11.51 5.24
C SER A 199 10.87 11.78 6.31
N PHE A 200 11.10 12.81 7.13
CA PHE A 200 10.15 13.32 8.11
C PHE A 200 9.99 14.82 7.91
N LYS A 201 8.76 15.30 7.88
CA LYS A 201 8.48 16.74 7.90
C LYS A 201 8.77 17.32 9.27
N THR A 202 9.32 18.50 9.30
CA THR A 202 9.64 19.18 10.56
C THR A 202 9.05 20.59 10.60
N TYR A 203 8.83 21.10 11.81
CA TYR A 203 8.44 22.48 12.06
C TYR A 203 9.41 23.14 13.04
N ASP A 204 9.71 24.39 12.80
CA ASP A 204 10.47 25.25 13.73
C ASP A 204 9.51 26.00 14.66
N LYS A 205 8.37 26.42 14.12
CA LYS A 205 7.30 27.08 14.87
C LYS A 205 5.96 26.42 14.60
N LEU A 206 5.14 26.31 15.63
CA LEU A 206 3.77 25.83 15.49
C LEU A 206 2.93 26.84 14.68
N PRO A 207 1.90 26.37 13.96
CA PRO A 207 0.94 27.25 13.32
C PRO A 207 0.20 28.07 14.40
N THR A 208 0.32 29.40 14.32
CA THR A 208 -0.26 30.36 15.28
C THR A 208 -1.06 31.45 14.60
N ASP A 209 -2.03 32.01 15.33
CA ASP A 209 -2.75 33.21 14.91
C ASP A 209 -1.87 34.45 15.04
N SER A 210 -2.45 35.63 14.71
CA SER A 210 -1.78 36.92 14.82
C SER A 210 -1.41 37.33 16.27
N MET A 211 -1.98 36.64 17.26
CA MET A 211 -1.71 36.84 18.69
C MET A 211 -0.72 35.80 19.24
N GLY A 212 -0.20 34.90 18.38
CA GLY A 212 0.73 33.83 18.78
C GLY A 212 0.09 32.64 19.42
N ARG A 213 -1.24 32.49 19.37
CA ARG A 213 -1.94 31.29 19.92
C ARG A 213 -1.96 30.18 18.90
N PRO A 214 -1.69 28.90 19.30
CA PRO A 214 -1.76 27.78 18.40
C PRO A 214 -3.13 27.67 17.70
N LEU A 215 -3.10 27.37 16.40
CA LEU A 215 -4.30 27.22 15.57
C LEU A 215 -4.84 25.78 15.57
N PHE A 216 -4.50 24.97 16.56
CA PHE A 216 -4.99 23.61 16.63
C PHE A 216 -6.49 23.56 16.90
N THR A 217 -7.20 22.77 16.11
CA THR A 217 -8.63 22.50 16.35
C THR A 217 -8.83 21.62 17.57
N GLN A 218 -7.89 20.72 17.85
CA GLN A 218 -7.83 19.87 19.02
C GLN A 218 -6.39 19.49 19.31
N ILE A 219 -6.06 19.32 20.60
CA ILE A 219 -4.86 18.62 21.05
C ILE A 219 -5.29 17.23 21.48
N LYS A 220 -4.68 16.22 20.89
CA LYS A 220 -5.00 14.81 21.09
C LYS A 220 -3.79 14.03 21.57
N ASN A 221 -4.05 12.86 22.08
CA ASN A 221 -3.04 11.86 22.40
C ASN A 221 -3.40 10.53 21.77
N TYR A 222 -2.38 9.78 21.38
CA TYR A 222 -2.48 8.37 21.03
C TYR A 222 -1.49 7.60 21.87
N THR A 223 -1.96 6.55 22.56
CA THR A 223 -1.11 5.70 23.40
C THR A 223 -1.25 4.24 22.96
N ASP A 224 -0.13 3.64 22.53
CA ASP A 224 0.06 2.20 22.44
C ASP A 224 0.67 1.72 23.76
N THR A 225 -0.02 0.83 24.47
CA THR A 225 0.40 0.34 25.77
C THR A 225 1.29 -0.88 25.62
N ALA A 226 2.41 -0.93 26.36
CA ALA A 226 3.28 -2.11 26.42
C ALA A 226 2.53 -3.34 26.92
N ASP A 227 2.72 -4.48 26.25
CA ASP A 227 2.04 -5.73 26.60
C ASP A 227 2.77 -6.49 27.71
N THR A 228 4.08 -6.65 27.62
CA THR A 228 4.94 -7.28 28.66
C THR A 228 6.42 -6.97 28.44
N GLY A 229 7.16 -6.77 29.50
CA GLY A 229 8.61 -6.84 29.74
C GLY A 229 9.62 -6.29 28.71
N ASP A 230 9.45 -6.49 27.44
CA ASP A 230 10.36 -6.04 26.38
C ASP A 230 9.75 -5.01 25.41
N ASP A 231 8.44 -4.77 25.49
CA ASP A 231 7.76 -3.80 24.63
C ASP A 231 7.81 -2.38 25.21
N TYR A 232 7.81 -1.39 24.34
CA TYR A 232 7.78 0.02 24.73
C TYR A 232 6.34 0.51 24.85
N LEU A 233 6.03 1.23 25.93
CA LEU A 233 4.91 2.16 25.89
C LEU A 233 5.27 3.32 24.97
N CYS A 234 4.36 3.66 24.06
CA CYS A 234 4.47 4.83 23.19
C CYS A 234 3.22 5.71 23.32
N SER A 235 3.37 6.85 24.00
CA SER A 235 2.32 7.85 24.15
C SER A 235 2.73 9.15 23.48
N ILE A 236 1.87 9.68 22.58
CA ILE A 236 2.21 10.80 21.72
C ILE A 236 1.12 11.87 21.81
N ASN A 237 1.49 13.09 22.26
CA ASN A 237 0.63 14.27 22.18
C ASN A 237 0.81 14.94 20.80
N TYR A 238 -0.29 15.28 20.16
CA TYR A 238 -0.26 15.97 18.87
C TYR A 238 -1.40 16.98 18.70
N GLY A 239 -1.09 18.08 18.05
CA GLY A 239 -2.07 19.09 17.64
C GLY A 239 -2.58 18.83 16.24
N VAL A 240 -3.88 19.01 16.00
CA VAL A 240 -4.49 18.84 14.66
C VAL A 240 -4.76 20.20 14.04
N TYR A 241 -4.22 20.43 12.84
CA TYR A 241 -4.46 21.65 12.05
C TYR A 241 -4.52 21.33 10.56
N ASN A 242 -5.59 21.72 9.89
CA ASN A 242 -5.82 21.50 8.46
C ASN A 242 -5.66 20.03 8.00
N GLY A 243 -6.07 19.05 8.82
CA GLY A 243 -5.95 17.63 8.51
C GLY A 243 -4.53 17.08 8.66
N GLU A 244 -3.61 17.84 9.23
CA GLU A 244 -2.24 17.46 9.53
C GLU A 244 -2.03 17.32 11.04
N ALA A 245 -1.06 16.51 11.44
CA ALA A 245 -0.71 16.31 12.84
C ALA A 245 0.67 16.90 13.17
N TYR A 246 0.74 17.65 14.25
CA TYR A 246 1.96 18.26 14.78
C TYR A 246 2.33 17.59 16.10
N ILE A 247 3.42 16.85 16.14
CA ILE A 247 3.87 16.15 17.35
C ILE A 247 4.37 17.17 18.37
N LEU A 248 3.75 17.16 19.54
CA LEU A 248 4.04 18.14 20.60
C LEU A 248 4.90 17.53 21.70
N ASP A 249 4.59 16.29 22.10
CA ASP A 249 5.35 15.55 23.10
C ASP A 249 5.28 14.04 22.88
N VAL A 250 6.31 13.30 23.34
CA VAL A 250 6.40 11.84 23.21
C VAL A 250 6.95 11.23 24.50
N LEU A 251 6.24 10.26 25.04
CA LEU A 251 6.72 9.36 26.08
C LEU A 251 6.95 7.98 25.42
N TYR A 252 8.22 7.59 25.30
CA TYR A 252 8.62 6.31 24.71
C TYR A 252 9.57 5.60 25.67
N THR A 253 9.09 4.56 26.36
CA THR A 253 9.85 3.95 27.46
C THR A 253 9.45 2.50 27.70
N LYS A 254 10.38 1.71 28.26
CA LYS A 254 10.18 0.33 28.78
C LYS A 254 9.85 0.27 30.28
N GLU A 255 9.68 1.42 30.92
CA GLU A 255 9.38 1.44 32.35
C GLU A 255 8.00 0.82 32.63
N GLY A 256 7.83 0.25 33.84
CA GLY A 256 6.59 -0.39 34.26
C GLY A 256 5.42 0.59 34.43
N MET A 257 4.21 0.02 34.52
CA MET A 257 2.96 0.80 34.61
C MET A 257 2.95 1.75 35.82
N GLU A 258 3.61 1.41 36.91
CA GLU A 258 3.74 2.25 38.13
C GLU A 258 4.43 3.60 37.86
N LYS A 259 5.23 3.68 36.76
CA LYS A 259 5.86 4.92 36.30
C LYS A 259 5.14 5.52 35.12
N THR A 260 4.72 4.67 34.17
CA THR A 260 4.15 5.15 32.91
C THR A 260 2.73 5.70 33.05
N GLU A 261 1.93 5.18 34.00
CA GLU A 261 0.58 5.71 34.29
C GLU A 261 0.63 7.17 34.79
N PRO A 262 1.39 7.50 35.86
CA PRO A 262 1.51 8.89 36.32
C PRO A 262 2.23 9.81 35.30
N GLU A 263 3.21 9.31 34.56
CA GLU A 263 3.89 10.12 33.52
C GLU A 263 2.96 10.43 32.34
N THR A 264 2.16 9.46 31.91
CA THR A 264 1.13 9.70 30.88
C THR A 264 0.11 10.72 31.36
N ALA A 265 -0.38 10.59 32.60
CA ALA A 265 -1.31 11.57 33.18
C ALA A 265 -0.70 12.98 33.24
N ARG A 266 0.57 13.11 33.64
CA ARG A 266 1.30 14.38 33.63
C ARG A 266 1.35 14.99 32.23
N MET A 267 1.76 14.18 31.26
CA MET A 267 1.89 14.58 29.85
C MET A 267 0.54 15.03 29.26
N LEU A 268 -0.57 14.35 29.60
CA LEU A 268 -1.91 14.74 29.16
C LEU A 268 -2.34 16.08 29.79
N TYR A 269 -2.05 16.27 31.09
CA TYR A 269 -2.39 17.49 31.82
C TYR A 269 -1.57 18.71 31.34
N GLU A 270 -0.24 18.60 31.31
CA GLU A 270 0.65 19.68 30.89
C GLU A 270 0.48 20.04 29.42
N GLY A 271 0.12 19.06 28.58
CA GLY A 271 -0.14 19.23 27.15
C GLY A 271 -1.55 19.75 26.83
N GLU A 272 -2.39 20.03 27.85
CA GLU A 272 -3.79 20.48 27.66
C GLU A 272 -4.58 19.59 26.66
N VAL A 273 -4.35 18.27 26.75
CA VAL A 273 -4.94 17.30 25.83
C VAL A 273 -6.46 17.22 26.02
N ASN A 274 -7.20 17.32 24.91
CA ASN A 274 -8.66 17.26 24.93
C ASN A 274 -9.18 15.81 24.86
N LEU A 275 -8.47 14.94 24.10
CA LEU A 275 -8.87 13.56 23.85
C LEU A 275 -7.64 12.65 23.79
N ALA A 276 -7.63 11.60 24.60
CA ALA A 276 -6.63 10.55 24.58
C ALA A 276 -7.24 9.23 24.09
N ASP A 277 -6.76 8.74 22.95
CA ASP A 277 -7.04 7.40 22.45
C ASP A 277 -6.00 6.42 22.98
N ILE A 278 -6.41 5.49 23.86
CA ILE A 278 -5.51 4.52 24.48
C ILE A 278 -5.87 3.12 24.00
N GLU A 279 -4.90 2.41 23.43
CA GLU A 279 -5.11 1.02 23.03
C GLU A 279 -5.41 0.15 24.24
N SER A 280 -6.50 -0.63 24.15
CA SER A 280 -7.01 -1.44 25.27
C SER A 280 -6.67 -2.91 25.16
N ASN A 281 -5.77 -3.27 24.24
CA ASN A 281 -5.26 -4.62 24.11
C ASN A 281 -4.44 -4.97 25.38
N ASN A 282 -4.46 -6.24 25.77
CA ASN A 282 -3.54 -6.83 26.77
C ASN A 282 -3.31 -6.02 28.07
N GLY A 283 -4.37 -5.51 28.68
CA GLY A 283 -4.25 -4.73 29.94
C GLY A 283 -4.44 -3.21 29.78
N GLY A 284 -4.48 -2.68 28.59
CA GLY A 284 -4.61 -1.24 28.31
C GLY A 284 -5.89 -0.60 28.86
N ARG A 285 -6.97 -1.38 29.11
CA ARG A 285 -8.16 -0.87 29.83
C ARG A 285 -7.86 -0.52 31.28
N SER A 286 -6.99 -1.26 31.95
CA SER A 286 -6.57 -0.97 33.33
C SER A 286 -5.68 0.25 33.32
N PHE A 287 -4.73 0.34 32.40
CA PHE A 287 -3.88 1.49 32.18
C PHE A 287 -4.71 2.78 31.97
N ALA A 288 -5.66 2.76 31.06
CA ALA A 288 -6.53 3.91 30.79
C ALA A 288 -7.29 4.39 32.04
N ARG A 289 -7.87 3.48 32.83
CA ARG A 289 -8.54 3.83 34.07
C ARG A 289 -7.59 4.41 35.14
N ASN A 290 -6.38 3.87 35.21
CA ASN A 290 -5.37 4.35 36.14
C ASN A 290 -4.88 5.74 35.75
N VAL A 291 -4.64 6.01 34.45
CA VAL A 291 -4.32 7.34 33.96
C VAL A 291 -5.43 8.34 34.27
N GLU A 292 -6.70 7.97 34.09
CA GLU A 292 -7.85 8.81 34.43
C GLU A 292 -7.89 9.11 35.95
N ARG A 293 -7.63 8.10 36.80
CA ARG A 293 -7.52 8.28 38.23
C ARG A 293 -6.36 9.20 38.62
N GLU A 294 -5.16 9.02 38.04
CA GLU A 294 -4.00 9.88 38.28
C GLU A 294 -4.27 11.34 37.86
N LEU A 295 -4.96 11.58 36.77
CA LEU A 295 -5.41 12.92 36.35
C LEU A 295 -6.29 13.57 37.41
N TRP A 296 -7.23 12.82 37.97
CA TRP A 296 -8.12 13.33 39.01
C TRP A 296 -7.41 13.51 40.36
N GLU A 297 -6.68 12.53 40.82
CA GLU A 297 -6.06 12.55 42.15
C GLU A 297 -4.93 13.59 42.23
N ARG A 298 -4.10 13.73 41.22
CA ARG A 298 -2.95 14.64 41.25
C ARG A 298 -3.25 16.05 40.75
N TYR A 299 -4.08 16.16 39.71
CA TYR A 299 -4.31 17.43 39.03
C TYR A 299 -5.72 17.94 39.14
N GLN A 300 -6.64 17.18 39.72
CA GLN A 300 -8.08 17.47 39.83
C GLN A 300 -8.67 17.88 38.46
N SER A 301 -8.18 17.28 37.40
CA SER A 301 -8.52 17.58 36.03
C SER A 301 -9.42 16.52 35.41
N ASN A 302 -10.49 16.96 34.76
CA ASN A 302 -11.36 16.15 33.89
C ASN A 302 -11.39 16.71 32.46
N HIS A 303 -10.40 17.52 32.10
CA HIS A 303 -10.31 18.18 30.80
C HIS A 303 -10.08 17.18 29.65
N CYS A 304 -9.25 16.16 29.89
CA CYS A 304 -8.94 15.14 28.91
C CYS A 304 -9.99 14.02 28.95
N ILE A 305 -10.64 13.76 27.81
CA ILE A 305 -11.51 12.59 27.64
C ILE A 305 -10.63 11.40 27.29
N ILE A 306 -10.61 10.40 28.15
CA ILE A 306 -9.88 9.15 27.89
C ILE A 306 -10.81 8.16 27.18
N ARG A 307 -10.39 7.69 25.99
CA ARG A 307 -11.13 6.76 25.17
C ARG A 307 -10.32 5.49 24.94
N PRO A 308 -10.55 4.42 25.73
CA PRO A 308 -9.95 3.13 25.44
C PRO A 308 -10.61 2.52 24.21
N PHE A 309 -9.82 1.95 23.31
CA PHE A 309 -10.31 1.28 22.09
C PHE A 309 -9.49 0.01 21.82
N HIS A 310 -10.09 -0.95 21.13
CA HIS A 310 -9.43 -2.19 20.76
C HIS A 310 -8.88 -2.08 19.33
N GLN A 311 -7.58 -2.38 19.15
CA GLN A 311 -6.96 -2.48 17.83
C GLN A 311 -6.89 -3.95 17.41
N SER A 312 -7.48 -4.27 16.26
CA SER A 312 -7.59 -5.66 15.76
C SER A 312 -6.79 -5.93 14.48
N GLU A 313 -6.27 -4.89 13.86
CA GLU A 313 -5.55 -5.04 12.61
C GLU A 313 -4.07 -5.41 12.82
N ASN A 314 -3.47 -6.05 11.82
CA ASN A 314 -2.06 -6.44 11.89
C ASN A 314 -1.13 -5.22 11.89
N LYS A 315 -0.29 -5.07 12.91
CA LYS A 315 0.65 -3.96 13.09
C LYS A 315 1.48 -3.67 11.83
N ALA A 316 2.16 -4.66 11.27
CA ALA A 316 3.04 -4.45 10.12
C ALA A 316 2.27 -3.96 8.88
N ALA A 317 1.07 -4.48 8.65
CA ALA A 317 0.21 -4.05 7.54
C ALA A 317 -0.27 -2.61 7.72
N ARG A 318 -0.67 -2.21 8.95
CA ARG A 318 -1.06 -0.84 9.30
C ARG A 318 0.09 0.14 9.08
N ILE A 319 1.27 -0.17 9.64
CA ILE A 319 2.47 0.65 9.54
C ILE A 319 2.84 0.88 8.06
N LEU A 320 2.86 -0.19 7.26
CA LEU A 320 3.19 -0.09 5.85
C LEU A 320 2.16 0.74 5.06
N SER A 321 0.87 0.49 5.25
CA SER A 321 -0.20 1.18 4.50
C SER A 321 -0.29 2.66 4.83
N ASN A 322 0.02 3.07 6.06
CA ASN A 322 -0.04 4.46 6.51
C ASN A 322 1.30 5.21 6.41
N SER A 323 2.38 4.53 6.02
CA SER A 323 3.73 5.12 6.00
C SER A 323 3.82 6.40 5.16
N SER A 324 3.15 6.42 4.02
CA SER A 324 3.08 7.60 3.15
C SER A 324 2.37 8.77 3.83
N TRP A 325 1.24 8.51 4.51
CA TRP A 325 0.54 9.54 5.25
C TRP A 325 1.41 10.10 6.39
N VAL A 326 2.09 9.23 7.14
CA VAL A 326 3.03 9.63 8.19
C VAL A 326 4.11 10.57 7.65
N MET A 327 4.74 10.23 6.53
CA MET A 327 5.79 11.06 5.92
C MET A 327 5.26 12.41 5.40
N ASN A 328 4.00 12.48 4.96
CA ASN A 328 3.46 13.65 4.28
C ASN A 328 2.59 14.54 5.16
N HIS A 329 2.07 14.07 6.29
CA HIS A 329 1.09 14.80 7.10
C HIS A 329 1.42 14.88 8.60
N ILE A 330 2.52 14.22 9.04
CA ILE A 330 3.01 14.37 10.42
C ILE A 330 4.22 15.27 10.44
N TYR A 331 4.18 16.28 11.29
CA TYR A 331 5.24 17.26 11.50
C TYR A 331 5.86 17.08 12.87
N TYR A 332 7.19 16.99 12.91
CA TYR A 332 7.98 16.86 14.13
C TYR A 332 8.70 18.17 14.43
N PRO A 333 8.98 18.55 15.69
CA PRO A 333 9.84 19.71 15.95
C PRO A 333 11.24 19.45 15.40
N VAL A 334 11.92 20.46 14.87
CA VAL A 334 13.25 20.31 14.25
C VAL A 334 14.28 19.60 15.14
N ASN A 335 14.13 19.74 16.46
CA ASN A 335 15.00 19.13 17.47
C ASN A 335 14.48 17.82 18.05
N TRP A 336 13.52 17.14 17.42
CA TRP A 336 12.91 15.91 17.95
C TRP A 336 13.89 14.76 18.14
N LYS A 337 14.99 14.75 17.38
CA LYS A 337 16.08 13.79 17.56
C LYS A 337 16.73 13.90 18.94
N ASP A 338 16.89 15.13 19.42
CA ASP A 338 17.53 15.41 20.71
C ASP A 338 16.52 15.32 21.86
N ARG A 339 15.23 15.67 21.60
CA ARG A 339 14.15 15.59 22.58
C ARG A 339 13.75 14.16 22.88
N TRP A 340 13.63 13.30 21.85
CA TRP A 340 13.14 11.92 21.95
C TRP A 340 14.06 10.95 21.19
N PRO A 341 15.30 10.75 21.64
CA PRO A 341 16.34 10.02 20.87
C PRO A 341 15.95 8.56 20.58
N GLU A 342 15.38 7.85 21.54
CA GLU A 342 14.96 6.45 21.35
C GLU A 342 13.78 6.33 20.42
N TYR A 343 12.78 7.21 20.52
CA TYR A 343 11.67 7.28 19.59
C TYR A 343 12.15 7.63 18.17
N TYR A 344 13.02 8.65 18.04
CA TYR A 344 13.62 9.00 16.75
C TYR A 344 14.36 7.81 16.15
N LYS A 345 15.17 7.11 16.95
CA LYS A 345 15.91 5.93 16.50
C LYS A 345 14.98 4.83 16.03
N ALA A 346 13.90 4.52 16.77
CA ALA A 346 12.93 3.52 16.38
C ALA A 346 12.24 3.87 15.05
N MET A 347 11.77 5.12 14.90
CA MET A 347 11.15 5.59 13.66
C MET A 347 12.12 5.57 12.47
N ASN A 348 13.36 6.08 12.67
CA ASN A 348 14.34 6.25 11.60
C ASN A 348 15.01 4.93 11.19
N SER A 349 15.02 3.92 12.04
CA SER A 349 15.63 2.61 11.75
C SER A 349 14.64 1.55 11.29
N TYR A 350 13.34 1.81 11.35
CA TYR A 350 12.32 0.82 11.00
C TYR A 350 12.43 0.43 9.53
N GLN A 351 12.54 -0.88 9.29
CA GLN A 351 12.72 -1.46 7.96
C GLN A 351 11.38 -1.90 7.37
N LYS A 352 11.22 -1.73 6.09
CA LYS A 352 10.05 -2.19 5.34
C LYS A 352 9.96 -3.72 5.28
N GLU A 353 11.11 -4.39 5.25
CA GLU A 353 11.24 -5.84 5.20
C GLU A 353 12.15 -6.35 6.31
N GLY A 354 11.92 -7.61 6.71
CA GLY A 354 12.71 -8.26 7.75
C GLY A 354 12.12 -8.10 9.16
N ARG A 355 12.91 -8.46 10.18
CA ARG A 355 12.50 -8.30 11.58
C ARG A 355 12.96 -6.94 12.10
N ASN A 356 12.01 -6.16 12.55
CA ASN A 356 12.27 -4.96 13.33
C ASN A 356 12.43 -5.33 14.82
N ALA A 357 13.38 -4.71 15.50
CA ALA A 357 13.60 -4.98 16.93
C ALA A 357 12.41 -4.49 17.77
N HIS A 358 11.83 -3.36 17.38
CA HIS A 358 10.67 -2.73 18.03
C HIS A 358 9.81 -2.06 16.95
N ASP A 359 8.50 -2.19 17.07
CA ASP A 359 7.51 -1.59 16.16
C ASP A 359 6.54 -0.62 16.85
N ASP A 360 6.68 -0.44 18.17
CA ASP A 360 5.76 0.34 19.00
C ASP A 360 5.72 1.83 18.60
N ALA A 361 6.87 2.45 18.30
CA ALA A 361 6.91 3.85 17.85
C ALA A 361 6.27 4.05 16.47
N PRO A 362 6.59 3.26 15.43
CA PRO A 362 5.87 3.27 14.16
C PRO A 362 4.38 2.96 14.28
N ASP A 363 3.99 2.03 15.16
CA ASP A 363 2.60 1.65 15.34
C ASP A 363 1.77 2.76 15.99
N ALA A 364 2.23 3.33 17.10
CA ALA A 364 1.58 4.48 17.72
C ALA A 364 1.49 5.69 16.76
N THR A 365 2.54 5.94 15.97
CA THR A 365 2.54 7.01 14.95
C THR A 365 1.54 6.71 13.84
N THR A 366 1.40 5.45 13.44
CA THR A 366 0.38 4.99 12.48
C THR A 366 -1.02 5.22 13.04
N GLY A 367 -1.24 4.98 14.34
CA GLY A 367 -2.50 5.26 14.99
C GLY A 367 -2.94 6.74 14.87
N ILE A 368 -1.98 7.68 14.90
CA ILE A 368 -2.27 9.09 14.63
C ILE A 368 -2.77 9.28 13.19
N ALA A 369 -2.11 8.64 12.21
CA ALA A 369 -2.51 8.70 10.81
C ALA A 369 -3.95 8.20 10.61
N GLU A 370 -4.33 7.12 11.26
CA GLU A 370 -5.68 6.56 11.21
C GLU A 370 -6.72 7.50 11.86
N LYS A 371 -6.38 8.14 12.99
CA LYS A 371 -7.30 9.03 13.72
C LYS A 371 -7.46 10.41 13.06
N VAL A 372 -6.51 10.88 12.29
CA VAL A 372 -6.57 12.15 11.58
C VAL A 372 -6.97 11.95 10.12
N GLY A 373 -6.39 10.97 9.42
CA GLY A 373 -6.65 10.69 8.02
C GLY A 373 -8.07 10.18 7.73
N SER A 374 -8.65 9.37 8.63
CA SER A 374 -10.04 8.88 8.48
C SER A 374 -11.11 9.97 8.69
N GLY A 375 -10.74 11.12 9.26
CA GLY A 375 -11.63 12.28 9.45
C GLY A 375 -11.77 13.18 8.22
N ALA A 376 -10.98 12.98 7.18
CA ALA A 376 -11.10 13.69 5.91
C ALA A 376 -12.11 12.96 5.01
N THR A 377 -13.40 13.11 5.27
CA THR A 377 -14.45 12.83 4.30
C THR A 377 -14.28 13.83 3.16
N PHE A 378 -13.71 13.37 2.05
CA PHE A 378 -13.72 14.15 0.82
C PHE A 378 -15.16 14.16 0.30
N SER A 379 -15.85 15.31 0.41
CA SER A 379 -17.03 15.57 -0.42
C SER A 379 -16.52 15.85 -1.82
N PHE A 380 -16.87 14.96 -2.74
CA PHE A 380 -16.75 15.24 -4.17
C PHE A 380 -17.94 16.11 -4.56
N ASP A 381 -17.76 17.41 -4.70
CA ASP A 381 -18.63 18.29 -5.48
C ASP A 381 -18.12 18.38 -6.92
#